data_70e4430d9dad7f565b38e1e5ca0c3fa1
#
_entry.id   70e4430d9dad7f565b38e1e5ca0c3fa1
#
_cell.length_a   1.000
_cell.length_b   1.000
_cell.length_c   1.000
_cell.angle_alpha   90.00
_cell.angle_beta   90.00
_cell.angle_gamma   90.00
#
_symmetry.space_group_name_H-M   'P 1'
#
loop_
_entity.id
_entity.type
_entity.pdbx_description
1 polymer ?
#
loop_
_entity_poly.entity_id
_entity_poly.type
_entity_poly.pdbx_seq_one_letter_code
_entity_poly.pdbx_strand_id
1 'polypeptide(L)'
;RLDAFAYAPKKPGERNFLNQPDTWELLDKIKQIAEPYGMALLPEIHESYSEKIYEKIAEQGYVTYDFFLPGLIIDALESGNGEHLAGWAQELIDKNIRTVNMLGCHDGIPLLDLKGILAEERIQKLIDIIVSRGGYVKDLHGQKNIYYQVNATYFSALGEDERKMLLARALQIFMPGKPQIWYLD
;
A
#
# COMPACT_ATOMS: atom_id res chain seq x y z
N ARG A 1 1.53 -12.14 9.11
CA ARG A 1 1.61 -10.70 9.01
C ARG A 1 2.26 -10.13 10.27
N LEU A 2 3.16 -9.17 10.11
CA LEU A 2 3.78 -8.41 11.19
C LEU A 2 3.24 -6.98 11.13
N ASP A 3 2.29 -6.70 12.03
CA ASP A 3 1.53 -5.45 12.09
C ASP A 3 2.42 -4.26 12.48
N ALA A 4 2.24 -3.11 11.80
CA ALA A 4 2.94 -1.84 12.04
C ALA A 4 4.46 -2.00 12.28
N PHE A 5 5.11 -2.88 11.53
CA PHE A 5 6.46 -3.36 11.84
C PHE A 5 7.52 -2.27 11.82
N ALA A 6 7.32 -1.21 11.03
CA ALA A 6 8.23 -0.07 10.99
C ALA A 6 8.41 0.63 12.36
N TYR A 7 7.47 0.45 13.28
CA TYR A 7 7.47 1.06 14.62
C TYR A 7 8.01 0.13 15.72
N ALA A 8 8.37 -1.13 15.39
CA ALA A 8 8.74 -2.12 16.40
C ALA A 8 10.04 -1.78 17.15
N PRO A 9 11.16 -1.46 16.49
CA PRO A 9 12.36 -0.99 17.17
C PRO A 9 12.21 0.47 17.60
N LYS A 10 12.45 0.73 18.88
CA LYS A 10 12.37 2.07 19.47
C LYS A 10 13.70 2.43 20.14
N LYS A 11 14.21 3.63 19.86
CA LYS A 11 15.41 4.16 20.49
C LYS A 11 15.14 5.54 21.10
N PRO A 12 15.57 5.82 22.35
CA PRO A 12 15.45 7.14 22.94
C PRO A 12 16.16 8.20 22.09
N GLY A 13 15.43 9.29 21.77
CA GLY A 13 15.98 10.42 21.01
C GLY A 13 16.01 10.24 19.50
N GLU A 14 15.60 9.09 18.97
CA GLU A 14 15.50 8.84 17.53
C GLU A 14 14.05 8.90 17.03
N ARG A 15 13.91 9.04 15.68
CA ARG A 15 12.61 8.90 15.00
C ARG A 15 12.05 7.51 15.28
N ASN A 16 10.81 7.42 15.73
CA ASN A 16 10.17 6.17 16.06
C ASN A 16 9.53 5.49 14.84
N PHE A 17 10.29 5.37 13.76
CA PHE A 17 9.83 4.78 12.51
C PHE A 17 11.03 4.31 11.68
N LEU A 18 11.03 3.06 11.27
CA LEU A 18 12.00 2.42 10.38
C LEU A 18 13.47 2.67 10.81
N ASN A 19 13.75 2.49 12.11
CA ASN A 19 15.10 2.67 12.66
C ASN A 19 16.05 1.63 12.08
N GLN A 20 17.10 2.11 11.42
CA GLN A 20 18.11 1.25 10.81
C GLN A 20 19.39 1.23 11.66
N PRO A 21 20.07 0.06 11.77
CA PRO A 21 19.76 -1.23 11.16
C PRO A 21 18.71 -2.07 11.91
N ASP A 22 18.27 -1.64 13.09
CA ASP A 22 17.51 -2.45 14.06
C ASP A 22 16.22 -3.06 13.50
N THR A 23 15.50 -2.33 12.62
CA THR A 23 14.28 -2.86 12.00
C THR A 23 14.58 -4.12 11.18
N TRP A 24 15.65 -4.10 10.41
CA TRP A 24 16.03 -5.24 9.57
C TRP A 24 16.61 -6.39 10.39
N GLU A 25 17.42 -6.10 11.40
CA GLU A 25 17.95 -7.11 12.33
C GLU A 25 16.84 -7.82 13.10
N LEU A 26 15.82 -7.08 13.55
CA LEU A 26 14.66 -7.67 14.21
C LEU A 26 13.86 -8.56 13.26
N LEU A 27 13.63 -8.08 12.02
CA LEU A 27 12.92 -8.85 11.00
C LEU A 27 13.64 -10.15 10.66
N ASP A 28 14.96 -10.11 10.56
CA ASP A 28 15.79 -11.28 10.30
C ASP A 28 15.77 -12.30 11.46
N LYS A 29 15.83 -11.84 12.70
CA LYS A 29 15.65 -12.71 13.89
C LYS A 29 14.27 -13.41 13.89
N ILE A 30 13.21 -12.69 13.53
CA ILE A 30 11.86 -13.28 13.44
C ILE A 30 11.81 -14.30 12.28
N LYS A 31 12.46 -14.00 11.15
CA LYS A 31 12.57 -14.92 10.02
C LYS A 31 13.24 -16.23 10.44
N GLN A 32 14.38 -16.17 11.14
CA GLN A 32 15.11 -17.34 11.63
C GLN A 32 14.23 -18.23 12.53
N ILE A 33 13.32 -17.65 13.31
CA ILE A 33 12.36 -18.39 14.15
C ILE A 33 11.24 -19.01 13.30
N ALA A 34 10.76 -18.31 12.27
CA ALA A 34 9.59 -18.71 11.47
C ALA A 34 9.94 -19.73 10.35
N GLU A 35 11.14 -19.61 9.79
CA GLU A 35 11.57 -20.39 8.62
C GLU A 35 11.53 -21.92 8.83
N PRO A 36 11.95 -22.49 9.99
CA PRO A 36 11.85 -23.93 10.23
C PRO A 36 10.42 -24.48 10.20
N TYR A 37 9.41 -23.61 10.36
CA TYR A 37 8.01 -23.96 10.31
C TYR A 37 7.37 -23.71 8.93
N GLY A 38 8.18 -23.37 7.92
CA GLY A 38 7.70 -23.07 6.57
C GLY A 38 6.86 -21.78 6.47
N MET A 39 6.99 -20.86 7.44
CA MET A 39 6.22 -19.61 7.46
C MET A 39 6.94 -18.51 6.66
N ALA A 40 6.22 -17.87 5.74
CA ALA A 40 6.65 -16.65 5.09
C ALA A 40 6.23 -15.43 5.93
N LEU A 41 7.10 -14.43 6.03
CA LEU A 41 6.82 -13.18 6.73
C LEU A 41 6.27 -12.12 5.76
N LEU A 42 5.28 -11.38 6.24
CA LEU A 42 4.67 -10.24 5.55
C LEU A 42 4.73 -9.03 6.49
N PRO A 43 5.83 -8.26 6.47
CA PRO A 43 5.94 -7.05 7.28
C PRO A 43 5.05 -5.94 6.69
N GLU A 44 4.29 -5.29 7.56
CA GLU A 44 3.49 -4.13 7.20
C GLU A 44 4.31 -2.86 7.45
N ILE A 45 4.74 -2.24 6.35
CA ILE A 45 5.52 -1.01 6.34
C ILE A 45 4.95 -0.12 5.25
N HIS A 46 4.31 0.98 5.66
CA HIS A 46 3.83 2.02 4.78
C HIS A 46 4.94 3.04 4.54
N GLU A 47 5.27 3.28 3.29
CA GLU A 47 6.18 4.36 2.89
C GLU A 47 5.90 4.76 1.44
N SER A 48 6.24 6.00 1.09
CA SER A 48 6.06 6.49 -0.26
C SER A 48 6.86 5.69 -1.29
N TYR A 49 6.35 5.63 -2.52
CA TYR A 49 7.05 4.97 -3.62
C TYR A 49 8.47 5.52 -3.82
N SER A 50 8.68 6.83 -3.60
CA SER A 50 9.99 7.47 -3.74
C SER A 50 11.05 6.94 -2.79
N GLU A 51 10.67 6.43 -1.62
CA GLU A 51 11.61 5.89 -0.62
C GLU A 51 12.10 4.47 -0.93
N LYS A 52 11.44 3.78 -1.87
CA LYS A 52 11.81 2.44 -2.35
C LYS A 52 11.94 1.37 -1.26
N ILE A 53 11.18 1.51 -0.17
CA ILE A 53 11.22 0.54 0.93
C ILE A 53 10.68 -0.82 0.50
N TYR A 54 9.66 -0.85 -0.37
CA TYR A 54 9.14 -2.09 -0.95
C TYR A 54 10.22 -2.91 -1.69
N GLU A 55 11.17 -2.24 -2.36
CA GLU A 55 12.31 -2.90 -3.01
C GLU A 55 13.23 -3.53 -1.97
N LYS A 56 13.59 -2.78 -0.92
CA LYS A 56 14.44 -3.27 0.18
C LYS A 56 13.83 -4.48 0.88
N ILE A 57 12.51 -4.49 1.09
CA ILE A 57 11.78 -5.63 1.65
C ILE A 57 11.90 -6.85 0.72
N ALA A 58 11.67 -6.65 -0.58
CA ALA A 58 11.74 -7.71 -1.58
C ALA A 58 13.17 -8.27 -1.77
N GLU A 59 14.20 -7.41 -1.80
CA GLU A 59 15.61 -7.81 -1.89
C GLU A 59 16.05 -8.73 -0.74
N GLN A 60 15.47 -8.56 0.44
CA GLN A 60 15.70 -9.45 1.59
C GLN A 60 14.86 -10.74 1.55
N GLY A 61 14.11 -10.96 0.46
CA GLY A 61 13.34 -12.17 0.22
C GLY A 61 11.97 -12.21 0.91
N TYR A 62 11.50 -11.08 1.45
CA TYR A 62 10.18 -11.00 2.05
C TYR A 62 9.09 -10.74 1.00
N VAL A 63 7.85 -11.05 1.36
CA VAL A 63 6.68 -10.61 0.61
C VAL A 63 6.31 -9.21 1.11
N THR A 64 5.92 -8.30 0.22
CA THR A 64 5.51 -6.95 0.58
C THR A 64 4.02 -6.73 0.33
N TYR A 65 3.40 -5.82 1.07
CA TYR A 65 2.07 -5.32 0.72
C TYR A 65 2.15 -4.41 -0.50
N ASP A 66 1.19 -4.55 -1.39
CA ASP A 66 0.99 -3.61 -2.49
C ASP A 66 0.04 -2.48 -2.07
N PHE A 67 0.59 -1.47 -1.39
CA PHE A 67 -0.16 -0.27 -0.97
C PHE A 67 -0.36 0.74 -2.10
N PHE A 68 0.26 0.51 -3.27
CA PHE A 68 0.12 1.39 -4.43
C PHE A 68 -1.10 1.04 -5.28
N LEU A 69 -1.38 -0.26 -5.40
CA LEU A 69 -2.43 -0.76 -6.28
C LEU A 69 -3.81 -0.13 -6.05
N PRO A 70 -4.31 0.05 -4.79
CA PRO A 70 -5.63 0.63 -4.56
C PRO A 70 -5.80 1.99 -5.22
N GLY A 71 -4.85 2.89 -4.98
CA GLY A 71 -4.89 4.24 -5.53
C GLY A 71 -4.65 4.28 -7.04
N LEU A 72 -3.77 3.44 -7.57
CA LEU A 72 -3.50 3.35 -9.01
C LEU A 72 -4.71 2.86 -9.81
N ILE A 73 -5.50 1.94 -9.26
CA ILE A 73 -6.74 1.51 -9.91
C ILE A 73 -7.78 2.63 -9.91
N ILE A 74 -7.98 3.33 -8.77
CA ILE A 74 -8.91 4.47 -8.74
C ILE A 74 -8.46 5.53 -9.73
N ASP A 75 -7.17 5.85 -9.75
CA ASP A 75 -6.60 6.81 -10.70
C ASP A 75 -6.87 6.43 -12.15
N ALA A 76 -6.63 5.18 -12.51
CA ALA A 76 -6.89 4.68 -13.86
C ALA A 76 -8.37 4.77 -14.25
N LEU A 77 -9.27 4.40 -13.34
CA LEU A 77 -10.71 4.43 -13.57
C LEU A 77 -11.29 5.85 -13.67
N GLU A 78 -10.77 6.79 -12.85
CA GLU A 78 -11.27 8.17 -12.85
C GLU A 78 -10.65 9.04 -13.95
N SER A 79 -9.43 8.73 -14.38
CA SER A 79 -8.76 9.47 -15.45
C SER A 79 -8.97 8.87 -16.85
N GLY A 80 -9.38 7.60 -16.94
CA GLY A 80 -9.41 6.85 -18.18
C GLY A 80 -8.01 6.52 -18.73
N ASN A 81 -6.95 6.62 -17.91
CA ASN A 81 -5.56 6.34 -18.29
C ASN A 81 -4.92 5.33 -17.32
N GLY A 82 -4.58 4.15 -17.81
CA GLY A 82 -3.96 3.07 -17.05
C GLY A 82 -2.43 3.03 -17.10
N GLU A 83 -1.75 4.04 -17.60
CA GLU A 83 -0.30 4.03 -17.83
C GLU A 83 0.48 3.76 -16.54
N HIS A 84 0.18 4.46 -15.45
CA HIS A 84 0.85 4.24 -14.15
C HIS A 84 0.56 2.86 -13.57
N LEU A 85 -0.66 2.37 -13.71
CA LEU A 85 -1.03 1.02 -13.27
C LEU A 85 -0.28 -0.05 -14.07
N ALA A 86 -0.19 0.10 -15.38
CA ALA A 86 0.56 -0.82 -16.24
C ALA A 86 2.06 -0.75 -15.97
N GLY A 87 2.61 0.45 -15.75
CA GLY A 87 4.00 0.66 -15.36
C GLY A 87 4.34 -0.03 -14.04
N TRP A 88 3.44 0.07 -13.05
CA TRP A 88 3.61 -0.62 -11.77
C TRP A 88 3.59 -2.15 -11.93
N ALA A 89 2.65 -2.68 -12.71
CA ALA A 89 2.61 -4.12 -13.00
C ALA A 89 3.91 -4.61 -13.64
N GLN A 90 4.44 -3.85 -14.62
CA GLN A 90 5.69 -4.17 -15.28
C GLN A 90 6.88 -4.13 -14.30
N GLU A 91 6.94 -3.13 -13.42
CA GLU A 91 8.00 -3.01 -12.42
C GLU A 91 8.02 -4.20 -11.46
N LEU A 92 6.85 -4.66 -10.98
CA LEU A 92 6.74 -5.85 -10.14
C LEU A 92 7.30 -7.11 -10.83
N ILE A 93 7.03 -7.26 -12.13
CA ILE A 93 7.51 -8.38 -12.94
C ILE A 93 9.03 -8.27 -13.14
N ASP A 94 9.52 -7.13 -13.59
CA ASP A 94 10.93 -6.92 -13.94
C ASP A 94 11.85 -7.08 -12.72
N LYS A 95 11.39 -6.63 -11.56
CA LYS A 95 12.14 -6.73 -10.29
C LYS A 95 11.83 -8.01 -9.50
N ASN A 96 10.96 -8.90 -10.03
CA ASN A 96 10.51 -10.11 -9.36
C ASN A 96 10.03 -9.86 -7.90
N ILE A 97 9.26 -8.80 -7.71
CA ILE A 97 8.72 -8.43 -6.39
C ILE A 97 7.47 -9.24 -6.12
N ARG A 98 7.49 -10.00 -5.02
CA ARG A 98 6.33 -10.77 -4.56
C ARG A 98 5.46 -9.93 -3.65
N THR A 99 4.19 -9.72 -4.04
CA THR A 99 3.26 -8.90 -3.28
C THR A 99 2.07 -9.68 -2.75
N VAL A 100 1.46 -9.15 -1.69
CA VAL A 100 0.05 -9.33 -1.37
C VAL A 100 -0.65 -8.05 -1.79
N ASN A 101 -1.49 -8.13 -2.81
CA ASN A 101 -2.24 -6.99 -3.33
C ASN A 101 -3.66 -6.92 -2.75
N MET A 102 -4.19 -5.71 -2.61
CA MET A 102 -5.52 -5.47 -2.05
C MET A 102 -6.16 -4.25 -2.71
N LEU A 103 -7.47 -4.07 -2.56
CA LEU A 103 -8.17 -2.84 -2.93
C LEU A 103 -8.36 -1.94 -1.71
N GLY A 104 -8.74 -2.50 -0.57
CA GLY A 104 -8.88 -1.80 0.68
C GLY A 104 -8.52 -2.69 1.87
N CYS A 105 -8.48 -2.10 3.06
CA CYS A 105 -8.32 -2.80 4.32
C CYS A 105 -9.02 -2.03 5.44
N HIS A 106 -8.93 -2.54 6.67
CA HIS A 106 -9.52 -1.90 7.86
C HIS A 106 -8.98 -0.49 8.14
N ASP A 107 -7.82 -0.14 7.61
CA ASP A 107 -7.22 1.19 7.73
C ASP A 107 -7.72 2.18 6.67
N GLY A 108 -8.38 1.71 5.63
CA GLY A 108 -8.85 2.52 4.51
C GLY A 108 -8.01 2.35 3.25
N ILE A 109 -7.97 3.40 2.42
CA ILE A 109 -7.27 3.43 1.13
C ILE A 109 -5.98 4.25 1.30
N PRO A 110 -4.79 3.63 1.15
CA PRO A 110 -3.52 4.34 1.24
C PRO A 110 -3.33 5.25 0.02
N LEU A 111 -2.91 6.49 0.25
CA LEU A 111 -2.69 7.48 -0.80
C LEU A 111 -1.32 8.15 -0.70
N LEU A 112 -0.75 8.27 0.52
CA LEU A 112 0.60 8.81 0.70
C LEU A 112 1.65 7.93 -0.01
N ASP A 113 1.41 6.63 -0.03
CA ASP A 113 2.27 5.65 -0.68
C ASP A 113 2.47 5.95 -2.18
N LEU A 114 1.49 6.61 -2.83
CA LEU A 114 1.57 6.99 -4.25
C LEU A 114 2.56 8.11 -4.56
N LYS A 115 3.10 8.79 -3.55
CA LYS A 115 4.07 9.86 -3.75
C LYS A 115 5.33 9.34 -4.44
N GLY A 116 5.63 9.94 -5.59
CA GLY A 116 6.75 9.55 -6.45
C GLY A 116 6.35 8.64 -7.63
N ILE A 117 5.16 8.02 -7.60
CA ILE A 117 4.59 7.33 -8.77
C ILE A 117 3.51 8.19 -9.45
N LEU A 118 2.75 8.95 -8.66
CA LEU A 118 1.83 9.96 -9.16
C LEU A 118 2.29 11.36 -8.74
N ALA A 119 1.98 12.37 -9.56
CA ALA A 119 2.16 13.77 -9.20
C ALA A 119 1.26 14.16 -8.02
N GLU A 120 1.72 15.10 -7.18
CA GLU A 120 1.00 15.51 -5.96
C GLU A 120 -0.41 16.05 -6.27
N GLU A 121 -0.55 16.81 -7.36
CA GLU A 121 -1.85 17.33 -7.81
C GLU A 121 -2.83 16.20 -8.18
N ARG A 122 -2.30 15.10 -8.73
CA ARG A 122 -3.10 13.93 -9.08
C ARG A 122 -3.54 13.15 -7.84
N ILE A 123 -2.66 13.00 -6.86
CA ILE A 123 -2.99 12.43 -5.55
C ILE A 123 -4.06 13.27 -4.85
N GLN A 124 -3.91 14.60 -4.83
CA GLN A 124 -4.91 15.49 -4.24
C GLN A 124 -6.27 15.36 -4.92
N LYS A 125 -6.30 15.27 -6.25
CA LYS A 125 -7.53 15.04 -6.99
C LYS A 125 -8.22 13.72 -6.61
N LEU A 126 -7.47 12.65 -6.38
CA LEU A 126 -8.03 11.37 -5.90
C LEU A 126 -8.64 11.53 -4.50
N ILE A 127 -7.96 12.23 -3.60
CA ILE A 127 -8.47 12.55 -2.26
C ILE A 127 -9.81 13.29 -2.38
N ASP A 128 -9.84 14.36 -3.17
CA ASP A 128 -11.04 15.20 -3.34
C ASP A 128 -12.21 14.39 -3.89
N ILE A 129 -11.95 13.49 -4.85
CA ILE A 129 -12.99 12.60 -5.42
C ILE A 129 -13.53 11.67 -4.33
N ILE A 130 -12.67 10.99 -3.56
CA ILE A 130 -13.11 10.05 -2.53
C ILE A 130 -13.85 10.77 -1.40
N VAL A 131 -13.37 11.94 -0.98
CA VAL A 131 -14.01 12.78 0.03
C VAL A 131 -15.40 13.27 -0.45
N SER A 132 -15.53 13.68 -1.70
CA SER A 132 -16.81 14.07 -2.27
C SER A 132 -17.84 12.93 -2.28
N ARG A 133 -17.38 11.69 -2.21
CA ARG A 133 -18.19 10.46 -2.11
C ARG A 133 -18.38 9.97 -0.66
N GLY A 134 -18.06 10.81 0.32
CA GLY A 134 -18.26 10.53 1.75
C GLY A 134 -17.07 9.91 2.48
N GLY A 135 -15.90 9.84 1.86
CA GLY A 135 -14.67 9.40 2.51
C GLY A 135 -14.16 10.41 3.53
N TYR A 136 -13.49 9.91 4.58
CA TYR A 136 -12.88 10.73 5.62
C TYR A 136 -11.36 10.68 5.51
N VAL A 137 -10.74 11.87 5.46
CA VAL A 137 -9.28 11.99 5.42
C VAL A 137 -8.69 11.75 6.81
N LYS A 138 -7.62 10.98 6.87
CA LYS A 138 -6.81 10.79 8.06
C LYS A 138 -5.46 11.48 7.89
N ASP A 139 -5.20 12.49 8.71
CA ASP A 139 -3.94 13.22 8.71
C ASP A 139 -2.78 12.37 9.24
N LEU A 140 -1.59 12.56 8.67
CA LEU A 140 -0.39 11.89 9.13
C LEU A 140 0.03 12.47 10.50
N HIS A 141 -0.14 11.66 11.58
CA HIS A 141 0.32 12.00 12.94
C HIS A 141 -0.05 13.42 13.43
N GLY A 142 -1.24 13.92 13.04
CA GLY A 142 -1.70 15.25 13.42
C GLY A 142 -1.03 16.40 12.67
N GLN A 143 -0.26 16.14 11.63
CA GLN A 143 0.25 17.16 10.73
C GLN A 143 -0.87 17.56 9.77
N LYS A 144 -1.32 18.82 9.90
CA LYS A 144 -2.36 19.35 9.02
C LYS A 144 -1.90 19.35 7.56
N ASN A 145 -2.79 18.90 6.67
CA ASN A 145 -2.59 18.85 5.23
C ASN A 145 -1.57 17.82 4.70
N ILE A 146 -1.15 16.85 5.51
CA ILE A 146 -0.44 15.67 5.03
C ILE A 146 -1.35 14.47 5.23
N TYR A 147 -2.04 14.10 4.16
CA TYR A 147 -3.00 13.00 4.19
C TYR A 147 -2.28 11.66 4.05
N TYR A 148 -2.49 10.79 5.03
CA TYR A 148 -1.91 9.46 5.04
C TYR A 148 -2.76 8.47 4.23
N GLN A 149 -4.07 8.49 4.49
CA GLN A 149 -5.04 7.60 3.87
C GLN A 149 -6.44 8.20 3.93
N VAL A 150 -7.35 7.64 3.13
CA VAL A 150 -8.77 7.98 3.19
C VAL A 150 -9.56 6.79 3.72
N ASN A 151 -10.34 7.02 4.79
CA ASN A 151 -11.25 6.03 5.34
C ASN A 151 -12.52 6.00 4.49
N ALA A 152 -12.63 4.97 3.67
CA ALA A 152 -13.78 4.67 2.82
C ALA A 152 -13.76 3.17 2.51
N THR A 153 -14.92 2.58 2.22
CA THR A 153 -14.93 1.29 1.53
C THR A 153 -14.48 1.53 0.09
N TYR A 154 -13.92 0.51 -0.53
CA TYR A 154 -13.47 0.66 -1.92
C TYR A 154 -14.65 0.92 -2.87
N PHE A 155 -15.78 0.27 -2.60
CA PHE A 155 -17.03 0.48 -3.33
C PHE A 155 -17.52 1.93 -3.26
N SER A 156 -17.57 2.53 -2.05
CA SER A 156 -17.94 3.93 -1.89
C SER A 156 -16.95 4.89 -2.55
N ALA A 157 -15.65 4.59 -2.47
CA ALA A 157 -14.60 5.37 -3.15
C ALA A 157 -14.77 5.38 -4.68
N LEU A 158 -15.33 4.30 -5.26
CA LEU A 158 -15.68 4.21 -6.68
C LEU A 158 -17.04 4.84 -7.03
N GLY A 159 -17.73 5.47 -6.06
CA GLY A 159 -19.03 6.10 -6.26
C GLY A 159 -20.19 5.11 -6.29
N GLU A 160 -20.05 4.00 -5.60
CA GLU A 160 -21.05 2.92 -5.53
C GLU A 160 -21.44 2.33 -6.91
N ASP A 161 -20.47 2.38 -7.84
CA ASP A 161 -20.64 1.86 -9.19
C ASP A 161 -20.18 0.38 -9.22
N GLU A 162 -21.14 -0.53 -9.36
CA GLU A 162 -20.89 -1.98 -9.43
C GLU A 162 -19.96 -2.37 -10.59
N ARG A 163 -20.04 -1.69 -11.73
CA ARG A 163 -19.20 -1.97 -12.91
C ARG A 163 -17.76 -1.59 -12.64
N LYS A 164 -17.53 -0.42 -12.02
CA LYS A 164 -16.22 0.01 -11.60
C LYS A 164 -15.65 -0.95 -10.55
N MET A 165 -16.46 -1.39 -9.60
CA MET A 165 -16.04 -2.34 -8.57
C MET A 165 -15.65 -3.69 -9.16
N LEU A 166 -16.45 -4.24 -10.08
CA LEU A 166 -16.14 -5.49 -10.79
C LEU A 166 -14.85 -5.37 -11.62
N LEU A 167 -14.66 -4.24 -12.30
CA LEU A 167 -13.45 -3.98 -13.06
C LEU A 167 -12.22 -3.85 -12.15
N ALA A 168 -12.34 -3.13 -11.05
CA ALA A 168 -11.26 -3.00 -10.07
C ALA A 168 -10.87 -4.37 -9.49
N ARG A 169 -11.85 -5.21 -9.17
CA ARG A 169 -11.61 -6.57 -8.68
C ARG A 169 -10.96 -7.45 -9.75
N ALA A 170 -11.39 -7.36 -10.98
CA ALA A 170 -10.77 -8.07 -12.09
C ALA A 170 -9.30 -7.65 -12.26
N LEU A 171 -9.03 -6.34 -12.26
CA LEU A 171 -7.65 -5.81 -12.31
C LEU A 171 -6.81 -6.36 -11.16
N GLN A 172 -7.31 -6.31 -9.92
CA GLN A 172 -6.61 -6.86 -8.76
C GLN A 172 -6.24 -8.34 -8.93
N ILE A 173 -7.18 -9.17 -9.41
CA ILE A 173 -6.97 -10.62 -9.56
C ILE A 173 -5.90 -10.92 -10.63
N PHE A 174 -5.83 -10.10 -11.68
CA PHE A 174 -4.88 -10.28 -12.78
C PHE A 174 -3.55 -9.55 -12.57
N MET A 175 -3.44 -8.69 -11.56
CA MET A 175 -2.15 -8.06 -11.20
C MET A 175 -1.16 -9.09 -10.64
N PRO A 176 0.16 -8.87 -10.81
CA PRO A 176 1.16 -9.67 -10.13
C PRO A 176 0.95 -9.68 -8.61
N GLY A 177 1.06 -10.85 -7.99
CA GLY A 177 0.92 -11.00 -6.54
C GLY A 177 -0.19 -11.94 -6.11
N LYS A 178 -0.43 -11.99 -4.80
CA LYS A 178 -1.52 -12.77 -4.19
C LYS A 178 -2.66 -11.84 -3.80
N PRO A 179 -3.87 -11.96 -4.38
CA PRO A 179 -4.97 -11.09 -4.04
C PRO A 179 -5.49 -11.38 -2.62
N GLN A 180 -5.53 -10.34 -1.80
CA GLN A 180 -6.22 -10.33 -0.51
C GLN A 180 -7.54 -9.57 -0.68
N ILE A 181 -8.65 -10.23 -0.46
CA ILE A 181 -9.99 -9.62 -0.54
C ILE A 181 -10.44 -9.30 0.88
N TRP A 182 -10.70 -8.02 1.14
CA TRP A 182 -11.27 -7.62 2.40
C TRP A 182 -12.80 -7.64 2.30
N TYR A 183 -13.46 -8.14 3.35
CA TYR A 183 -14.90 -8.41 3.33
C TYR A 183 -15.78 -7.14 3.32
N LEU A 184 -15.18 -5.96 3.56
CA LEU A 184 -15.86 -4.66 3.52
C LEU A 184 -15.46 -3.78 2.32
N ASP A 185 -14.82 -4.33 1.30
CA ASP A 185 -14.51 -3.58 0.06
C ASP A 185 -15.77 -3.10 -0.66
#